data_60b302c8922106281ab5ae77aec0ecae
#
_entry.id   60b302c8922106281ab5ae77aec0ecae
#
_cell.length_a   1.000
_cell.length_b   1.000
_cell.length_c   1.000
_cell.angle_alpha   90.00
_cell.angle_beta   90.00
_cell.angle_gamma   90.00
#
_symmetry.space_group_name_H-M   'P 1'
#
loop_
_entity.id
_entity.type
_entity.pdbx_description
1 polymer ?
#
loop_
_entity_poly.entity_id
_entity_poly.type
_entity_poly.pdbx_seq_one_letter_code
_entity_poly.pdbx_strand_id
1 'polypeptide(L)'
;MRSARLAFVLVLACAAVPIVTSRTAHADTEDSRDEAKRLFAQGSSELLAKRYAEALEHLRASYKLLPSPNSGLLIARCLRELHRPVEAVDMYSAVTVDARRRAADGDAKYGQTADVAAAEGAQVRATLGLVHVRVPQAAGSTLEIDGVVKPATETDVVVLHLPGEVTVKFKPRTGPEQSQRATLAAGGELRMEFTSSPESSAPLPPPPPRPTVPGPDTAGDAPSWTLPAALVSGGITLAGAGLFVGFGVKSRSIYDDLNTRCGPNSCGSADRAQADEGKRDQTIANVSLAVGIAGAAATLAFLLVRAYGPRSAPSR
;
A
#
# COMPACT_ATOMS: atom_id res chain seq x y z
N MET A 1 77.44 -15.36 57.56
CA MET A 1 78.10 -14.07 57.74
C MET A 1 77.67 -13.11 56.62
N ARG A 2 77.17 -11.93 56.96
CA ARG A 2 76.78 -10.77 56.17
C ARG A 2 75.51 -10.90 55.31
N SER A 3 74.42 -10.46 55.92
CA SER A 3 73.13 -10.11 55.39
C SER A 3 73.20 -8.93 54.42
N ALA A 4 72.64 -9.04 53.23
CA ALA A 4 72.35 -7.89 52.37
C ALA A 4 70.87 -7.76 52.33
N ARG A 5 70.33 -6.69 52.95
CA ARG A 5 68.93 -6.30 52.90
C ARG A 5 68.70 -5.53 51.59
N LEU A 6 67.95 -6.08 50.64
CA LEU A 6 67.41 -5.34 49.47
C LEU A 6 66.12 -4.66 49.91
N ALA A 7 66.15 -3.34 49.93
CA ALA A 7 64.97 -2.52 50.08
C ALA A 7 64.20 -2.42 48.73
N PHE A 8 63.02 -2.95 48.72
CA PHE A 8 62.08 -2.84 47.53
C PHE A 8 61.36 -1.54 47.66
N VAL A 9 61.74 -0.57 46.84
CA VAL A 9 61.01 0.70 46.70
C VAL A 9 59.86 0.47 45.73
N LEU A 10 58.60 0.42 46.24
CA LEU A 10 57.38 0.31 45.46
C LEU A 10 57.03 1.72 44.99
N VAL A 11 57.31 2.06 43.72
CA VAL A 11 56.86 3.28 43.07
C VAL A 11 55.41 3.08 42.63
N LEU A 12 54.51 3.65 43.38
CA LEU A 12 53.08 3.69 43.05
C LEU A 12 52.89 4.73 41.95
N ALA A 13 52.92 4.32 40.67
CA ALA A 13 52.55 5.17 39.54
C ALA A 13 51.01 5.28 39.50
N CYS A 14 50.46 6.39 40.03
CA CYS A 14 49.06 6.79 39.78
C CYS A 14 48.87 7.08 38.29
N ALA A 15 48.43 6.08 37.53
CA ALA A 15 47.91 6.29 36.19
C ALA A 15 46.57 7.11 36.30
N ALA A 16 46.68 8.41 36.08
CA ALA A 16 45.51 9.24 35.85
C ALA A 16 44.85 8.79 34.52
N VAL A 17 43.80 7.94 34.62
CA VAL A 17 42.92 7.62 33.49
C VAL A 17 42.14 8.88 33.20
N PRO A 18 42.30 9.49 32.03
CA PRO A 18 41.40 10.60 31.65
C PRO A 18 39.99 10.03 31.50
N ILE A 19 39.10 10.45 32.40
CA ILE A 19 37.64 10.30 32.23
C ILE A 19 37.30 11.19 31.05
N VAL A 20 37.45 10.66 29.82
CA VAL A 20 36.98 11.29 28.59
C VAL A 20 35.47 11.15 28.59
N THR A 21 34.87 12.11 29.13
CA THR A 21 33.54 12.71 29.00
C THR A 21 32.66 12.06 27.96
N SER A 22 31.66 11.26 28.39
CA SER A 22 30.46 10.83 27.67
C SER A 22 29.49 12.00 27.40
N ARG A 23 29.95 13.24 27.50
CA ARG A 23 29.11 14.44 27.33
C ARG A 23 28.81 14.78 25.85
N THR A 24 29.74 14.47 24.94
CA THR A 24 29.55 14.79 23.51
C THR A 24 28.51 13.91 22.84
N ALA A 25 28.46 12.63 23.17
CA ALA A 25 27.48 11.71 22.56
C ALA A 25 26.03 12.00 22.96
N HIS A 26 25.76 12.61 24.12
CA HIS A 26 24.41 12.98 24.53
C HIS A 26 23.94 14.29 23.88
N ALA A 27 24.83 15.27 23.73
CA ALA A 27 24.51 16.53 23.07
C ALA A 27 24.16 16.29 21.60
N ASP A 28 24.94 15.48 20.87
CA ASP A 28 24.71 15.15 19.47
C ASP A 28 23.37 14.43 19.24
N THR A 29 22.91 13.63 20.21
CA THR A 29 21.61 12.93 20.12
C THR A 29 20.42 13.83 20.43
N GLU A 30 20.55 14.79 21.33
CA GLU A 30 19.50 15.77 21.63
C GLU A 30 19.32 16.76 20.47
N ASP A 31 20.41 17.30 19.94
CA ASP A 31 20.41 18.18 18.79
C ASP A 31 19.77 17.50 17.56
N SER A 32 20.08 16.22 17.33
CA SER A 32 19.48 15.43 16.23
C SER A 32 17.97 15.21 16.42
N ARG A 33 17.52 15.03 17.66
CA ARG A 33 16.07 14.88 17.96
C ARG A 33 15.31 16.18 17.77
N ASP A 34 15.89 17.30 18.17
CA ASP A 34 15.22 18.61 18.04
C ASP A 34 15.20 19.04 16.57
N GLU A 35 16.25 18.77 15.83
CA GLU A 35 16.28 18.95 14.39
C GLU A 35 15.23 18.07 13.69
N ALA A 36 15.09 16.80 14.08
CA ALA A 36 14.06 15.91 13.55
C ALA A 36 12.64 16.44 13.80
N LYS A 37 12.38 16.98 15.02
CA LYS A 37 11.08 17.58 15.35
C LYS A 37 10.82 18.84 14.52
N ARG A 38 11.82 19.69 14.35
CA ARG A 38 11.73 20.93 13.55
C ARG A 38 11.37 20.59 12.09
N LEU A 39 12.11 19.65 11.49
CA LEU A 39 11.88 19.17 10.12
C LEU A 39 10.50 18.52 9.98
N PHE A 40 10.05 17.75 10.97
CA PHE A 40 8.71 17.18 10.99
C PHE A 40 7.63 18.27 11.01
N ALA A 41 7.78 19.27 11.86
CA ALA A 41 6.82 20.38 11.93
C ALA A 41 6.76 21.17 10.62
N GLN A 42 7.92 21.44 10.03
CA GLN A 42 8.02 22.12 8.74
C GLN A 42 7.35 21.31 7.64
N GLY A 43 7.72 20.05 7.45
CA GLY A 43 7.13 19.20 6.43
C GLY A 43 5.62 18.97 6.64
N SER A 44 5.15 18.91 7.89
CA SER A 44 3.72 18.83 8.19
C SER A 44 2.97 20.10 7.77
N SER A 45 3.56 21.28 8.00
CA SER A 45 3.00 22.57 7.56
C SER A 45 2.93 22.66 6.03
N GLU A 46 3.99 22.21 5.35
CA GLU A 46 4.07 22.20 3.89
C GLU A 46 3.06 21.23 3.26
N LEU A 47 2.85 20.06 3.89
CA LEU A 47 1.81 19.11 3.47
C LEU A 47 0.41 19.75 3.54
N LEU A 48 0.11 20.46 4.63
CA LEU A 48 -1.16 21.18 4.77
C LEU A 48 -1.30 22.30 3.74
N ALA A 49 -0.18 22.94 3.38
CA ALA A 49 -0.13 23.94 2.32
C ALA A 49 -0.11 23.34 0.89
N LYS A 50 -0.24 22.01 0.77
CA LYS A 50 -0.19 21.24 -0.49
C LYS A 50 1.13 21.37 -1.26
N ARG A 51 2.19 21.74 -0.59
CA ARG A 51 3.56 21.75 -1.13
C ARG A 51 4.21 20.38 -0.90
N TYR A 52 3.70 19.40 -1.66
CA TYR A 52 4.00 17.99 -1.41
C TYR A 52 5.45 17.60 -1.65
N ALA A 53 6.14 18.24 -2.60
CA ALA A 53 7.52 17.95 -2.90
C ALA A 53 8.45 18.41 -1.76
N GLU A 54 8.29 19.65 -1.31
CA GLU A 54 9.06 20.22 -0.20
C GLU A 54 8.75 19.48 1.11
N ALA A 55 7.46 19.19 1.36
CA ALA A 55 7.04 18.40 2.50
C ALA A 55 7.73 17.03 2.53
N LEU A 56 7.81 16.35 1.39
CA LEU A 56 8.47 15.05 1.27
C LEU A 56 9.95 15.12 1.63
N GLU A 57 10.67 16.16 1.20
CA GLU A 57 12.08 16.35 1.53
C GLU A 57 12.29 16.51 3.04
N HIS A 58 11.55 17.43 3.68
CA HIS A 58 11.68 17.70 5.10
C HIS A 58 11.24 16.49 5.95
N LEU A 59 10.14 15.83 5.58
CA LEU A 59 9.67 14.64 6.29
C LEU A 59 10.65 13.47 6.15
N ARG A 60 11.28 13.27 4.99
CA ARG A 60 12.33 12.26 4.81
C ARG A 60 13.59 12.58 5.63
N ALA A 61 13.99 13.85 5.67
CA ALA A 61 15.11 14.28 6.52
C ALA A 61 14.80 14.03 8.00
N SER A 62 13.60 14.40 8.48
CA SER A 62 13.13 14.09 9.83
C SER A 62 13.14 12.59 10.10
N TYR A 63 12.61 11.79 9.19
CA TYR A 63 12.52 10.33 9.34
C TYR A 63 13.90 9.67 9.38
N LYS A 64 14.87 10.20 8.65
CA LYS A 64 16.26 9.72 8.67
C LYS A 64 16.93 9.94 10.02
N LEU A 65 16.67 11.09 10.65
CA LEU A 65 17.22 11.43 11.96
C LEU A 65 16.49 10.67 13.09
N LEU A 66 15.18 10.59 13.02
CA LEU A 66 14.33 9.95 14.02
C LEU A 66 13.18 9.20 13.34
N PRO A 67 13.35 7.92 13.01
CA PRO A 67 12.27 7.13 12.41
C PRO A 67 11.03 7.06 13.32
N SER A 68 9.89 7.51 12.78
CA SER A 68 8.62 7.51 13.49
C SER A 68 7.49 7.07 12.55
N PRO A 69 6.54 6.22 13.03
CA PRO A 69 5.36 5.88 12.24
C PRO A 69 4.58 7.10 11.73
N ASN A 70 4.52 8.17 12.53
CA ASN A 70 3.82 9.40 12.13
C ASN A 70 4.53 10.11 10.97
N SER A 71 5.86 10.23 11.02
CA SER A 71 6.63 10.80 9.90
C SER A 71 6.48 9.94 8.64
N GLY A 72 6.54 8.62 8.78
CA GLY A 72 6.34 7.68 7.68
C GLY A 72 4.95 7.79 7.06
N LEU A 73 3.89 7.95 7.85
CA LEU A 73 2.52 8.16 7.38
C LEU A 73 2.42 9.43 6.53
N LEU A 74 3.02 10.54 6.98
CA LEU A 74 3.01 11.78 6.20
C LEU A 74 3.84 11.67 4.92
N ILE A 75 4.96 10.96 4.93
CA ILE A 75 5.74 10.64 3.72
C ILE A 75 4.88 9.86 2.72
N ALA A 76 4.16 8.83 3.17
CA ALA A 76 3.28 8.04 2.31
C ALA A 76 2.18 8.89 1.67
N ARG A 77 1.60 9.82 2.42
CA ARG A 77 0.63 10.79 1.91
C ARG A 77 1.24 11.72 0.86
N CYS A 78 2.43 12.28 1.11
CA CYS A 78 3.13 13.09 0.10
C CYS A 78 3.39 12.31 -1.19
N LEU A 79 3.83 11.05 -1.09
CA LEU A 79 4.07 10.20 -2.26
C LEU A 79 2.79 9.94 -3.06
N ARG A 80 1.66 9.71 -2.38
CA ARG A 80 0.35 9.57 -3.02
C ARG A 80 -0.03 10.82 -3.81
N GLU A 81 0.08 11.99 -3.20
CA GLU A 81 -0.27 13.27 -3.84
C GLU A 81 0.68 13.64 -4.98
N LEU A 82 1.92 13.18 -4.94
CA LEU A 82 2.93 13.31 -6.00
C LEU A 82 2.78 12.28 -7.12
N HIS A 83 1.67 11.52 -7.15
CA HIS A 83 1.41 10.46 -8.13
C HIS A 83 2.49 9.36 -8.17
N ARG A 84 3.02 9.00 -7.01
CA ARG A 84 4.00 7.91 -6.80
C ARG A 84 3.35 6.78 -5.97
N PRO A 85 2.26 6.16 -6.48
CA PRO A 85 1.42 5.28 -5.65
C PRO A 85 2.12 3.98 -5.25
N VAL A 86 3.03 3.45 -6.04
CA VAL A 86 3.80 2.23 -5.67
C VAL A 86 4.63 2.51 -4.43
N GLU A 87 5.41 3.59 -4.42
CA GLU A 87 6.21 3.99 -3.27
C GLU A 87 5.34 4.35 -2.05
N ALA A 88 4.17 4.94 -2.29
CA ALA A 88 3.22 5.23 -1.23
C ALA A 88 2.73 3.94 -0.55
N VAL A 89 2.37 2.90 -1.32
CA VAL A 89 1.94 1.60 -0.78
C VAL A 89 3.06 0.94 0.03
N ASP A 90 4.29 0.98 -0.46
CA ASP A 90 5.45 0.44 0.26
C ASP A 90 5.64 1.15 1.61
N MET A 91 5.56 2.48 1.61
CA MET A 91 5.70 3.27 2.83
C MET A 91 4.52 3.04 3.79
N TYR A 92 3.25 3.01 3.31
CA TYR A 92 2.10 2.66 4.14
C TYR A 92 2.24 1.29 4.78
N SER A 93 2.75 0.31 4.04
CA SER A 93 2.98 -1.06 4.54
C SER A 93 4.04 -1.06 5.63
N ALA A 94 5.17 -0.39 5.42
CA ALA A 94 6.25 -0.26 6.40
C ALA A 94 5.77 0.43 7.69
N VAL A 95 4.99 1.52 7.54
CA VAL A 95 4.39 2.24 8.69
C VAL A 95 3.42 1.36 9.45
N THR A 96 2.57 0.60 8.76
CA THR A 96 1.60 -0.31 9.40
C THR A 96 2.31 -1.34 10.26
N VAL A 97 3.39 -1.95 9.75
CA VAL A 97 4.18 -2.96 10.47
C VAL A 97 4.89 -2.34 11.68
N ASP A 98 5.59 -1.21 11.48
CA ASP A 98 6.34 -0.55 12.58
C ASP A 98 5.41 -0.02 13.67
N ALA A 99 4.29 0.61 13.30
CA ALA A 99 3.32 1.15 14.22
C ALA A 99 2.64 0.05 15.05
N ARG A 100 2.26 -1.09 14.44
CA ARG A 100 1.72 -2.26 15.16
C ARG A 100 2.70 -2.83 16.15
N ARG A 101 3.97 -3.00 15.74
CA ARG A 101 5.02 -3.47 16.61
C ARG A 101 5.18 -2.56 17.82
N ARG A 102 5.31 -1.24 17.61
CA ARG A 102 5.47 -0.28 18.71
C ARG A 102 4.25 -0.24 19.63
N ALA A 103 3.05 -0.38 19.09
CA ALA A 103 1.84 -0.46 19.89
C ALA A 103 1.82 -1.71 20.78
N ALA A 104 2.28 -2.85 20.26
CA ALA A 104 2.44 -4.09 21.04
C ALA A 104 3.53 -3.99 22.12
N ASP A 105 4.61 -3.23 21.84
CA ASP A 105 5.70 -2.97 22.78
C ASP A 105 5.34 -1.92 23.87
N GLY A 106 4.09 -1.44 23.91
CA GLY A 106 3.56 -0.54 24.95
C GLY A 106 3.31 0.89 24.50
N ASP A 107 3.73 1.31 23.31
CA ASP A 107 3.44 2.63 22.74
C ASP A 107 2.05 2.68 22.08
N ALA A 108 0.98 2.47 22.86
CA ALA A 108 -0.41 2.34 22.39
C ALA A 108 -0.88 3.48 21.46
N LYS A 109 -0.25 4.67 21.55
CA LYS A 109 -0.52 5.84 20.67
C LYS A 109 -0.35 5.52 19.17
N TYR A 110 0.47 4.53 18.80
CA TYR A 110 0.68 4.15 17.41
C TYR A 110 -0.36 3.19 16.85
N GLY A 111 -1.26 2.63 17.67
CA GLY A 111 -2.35 1.78 17.19
C GLY A 111 -3.20 2.47 16.12
N GLN A 112 -3.65 3.69 16.41
CA GLN A 112 -4.40 4.50 15.45
C GLN A 112 -3.60 4.80 14.17
N THR A 113 -2.30 5.09 14.30
CA THR A 113 -1.43 5.33 13.12
C THR A 113 -1.36 4.08 12.23
N ALA A 114 -1.28 2.89 12.83
CA ALA A 114 -1.28 1.63 12.10
C ALA A 114 -2.58 1.41 11.31
N ASP A 115 -3.72 1.67 11.95
CA ASP A 115 -5.04 1.48 11.32
C ASP A 115 -5.25 2.46 10.16
N VAL A 116 -4.87 3.72 10.35
CA VAL A 116 -4.93 4.75 9.30
C VAL A 116 -4.01 4.40 8.13
N ALA A 117 -2.77 4.00 8.41
CA ALA A 117 -1.82 3.61 7.38
C ALA A 117 -2.31 2.38 6.59
N ALA A 118 -2.86 1.37 7.27
CA ALA A 118 -3.43 0.20 6.62
C ALA A 118 -4.61 0.55 5.71
N ALA A 119 -5.53 1.41 6.18
CA ALA A 119 -6.71 1.81 5.42
C ALA A 119 -6.34 2.65 4.19
N GLU A 120 -5.50 3.68 4.35
CA GLU A 120 -5.05 4.54 3.25
C GLU A 120 -4.20 3.73 2.24
N GLY A 121 -3.31 2.86 2.73
CA GLY A 121 -2.50 1.98 1.90
C GLY A 121 -3.34 1.01 1.06
N ALA A 122 -4.40 0.44 1.64
CA ALA A 122 -5.33 -0.43 0.91
C ALA A 122 -6.07 0.32 -0.21
N GLN A 123 -6.49 1.56 0.03
CA GLN A 123 -7.12 2.40 -0.99
C GLN A 123 -6.18 2.67 -2.17
N VAL A 124 -4.93 3.05 -1.90
CA VAL A 124 -3.94 3.29 -2.96
C VAL A 124 -3.61 1.98 -3.69
N ARG A 125 -3.44 0.86 -2.97
CA ARG A 125 -3.16 -0.45 -3.57
C ARG A 125 -4.26 -0.91 -4.52
N ALA A 126 -5.52 -0.61 -4.23
CA ALA A 126 -6.65 -0.97 -5.09
C ALA A 126 -6.62 -0.28 -6.47
N THR A 127 -5.87 0.82 -6.61
CA THR A 127 -5.68 1.51 -7.90
C THR A 127 -4.53 0.94 -8.73
N LEU A 128 -3.71 0.06 -8.15
CA LEU A 128 -2.57 -0.59 -8.80
C LEU A 128 -2.96 -2.00 -9.26
N GLY A 129 -2.20 -2.54 -10.21
CA GLY A 129 -2.28 -3.94 -10.57
C GLY A 129 -1.03 -4.71 -10.13
N LEU A 130 -1.07 -6.03 -10.24
CA LEU A 130 0.04 -6.94 -9.98
C LEU A 130 0.60 -7.48 -11.29
N VAL A 131 1.89 -7.38 -11.47
CA VAL A 131 2.61 -8.01 -12.58
C VAL A 131 3.41 -9.18 -12.03
N HIS A 132 3.06 -10.38 -12.45
CA HIS A 132 3.77 -11.62 -12.17
C HIS A 132 4.65 -11.95 -13.37
N VAL A 133 5.94 -11.99 -13.17
CA VAL A 133 6.92 -12.34 -14.21
C VAL A 133 7.62 -13.62 -13.81
N ARG A 134 7.41 -14.66 -14.58
CA ARG A 134 8.12 -15.92 -14.43
C ARG A 134 9.25 -16.03 -15.44
N VAL A 135 10.46 -16.23 -14.94
CA VAL A 135 11.66 -16.42 -15.74
C VAL A 135 12.23 -17.83 -15.55
N PRO A 136 12.78 -18.45 -16.60
CA PRO A 136 13.28 -19.83 -16.53
C PRO A 136 14.53 -19.95 -15.68
N GLN A 137 15.31 -18.88 -15.57
CA GLN A 137 16.54 -18.81 -14.81
C GLN A 137 16.74 -17.41 -14.25
N ALA A 138 16.86 -17.29 -12.93
CA ALA A 138 17.09 -16.00 -12.25
C ALA A 138 18.58 -15.64 -12.20
N ALA A 139 19.45 -16.59 -11.82
CA ALA A 139 20.85 -16.33 -11.55
C ALA A 139 21.62 -15.76 -12.77
N GLY A 140 22.10 -14.52 -12.62
CA GLY A 140 22.86 -13.82 -13.66
C GLY A 140 22.02 -13.23 -14.79
N SER A 141 20.69 -13.27 -14.66
CA SER A 141 19.76 -12.65 -15.60
C SER A 141 19.29 -11.28 -15.10
N THR A 142 18.82 -10.44 -16.01
CA THR A 142 18.23 -9.13 -15.68
C THR A 142 16.81 -9.05 -16.20
N LEU A 143 15.97 -8.38 -15.43
CA LEU A 143 14.60 -8.07 -15.77
C LEU A 143 14.44 -6.55 -15.85
N GLU A 144 13.88 -6.06 -16.95
CA GLU A 144 13.53 -4.65 -17.12
C GLU A 144 12.01 -4.54 -17.21
N ILE A 145 11.41 -3.75 -16.34
CA ILE A 145 9.98 -3.46 -16.36
C ILE A 145 9.81 -1.96 -16.56
N ASP A 146 9.25 -1.58 -17.71
CA ASP A 146 9.07 -0.19 -18.16
C ASP A 146 10.34 0.68 -17.99
N GLY A 147 11.49 0.14 -18.40
CA GLY A 147 12.79 0.83 -18.35
C GLY A 147 13.51 0.69 -17.00
N VAL A 148 12.87 0.14 -15.97
CA VAL A 148 13.51 -0.08 -14.67
C VAL A 148 14.19 -1.44 -14.64
N VAL A 149 15.51 -1.44 -14.67
CA VAL A 149 16.33 -2.66 -14.65
C VAL A 149 16.49 -3.17 -13.21
N LYS A 150 16.20 -4.45 -13.01
CA LYS A 150 16.42 -5.16 -11.74
C LYS A 150 17.14 -6.49 -12.02
N PRO A 151 18.07 -6.91 -11.16
CA PRO A 151 18.58 -8.28 -11.24
C PRO A 151 17.43 -9.25 -10.96
N ALA A 152 17.32 -10.31 -11.74
CA ALA A 152 16.41 -11.40 -11.44
C ALA A 152 17.00 -12.23 -10.30
N THR A 153 16.52 -12.04 -9.08
CA THR A 153 16.95 -12.79 -7.88
C THR A 153 16.16 -14.08 -7.70
N GLU A 154 14.94 -14.11 -8.24
CA GLU A 154 13.99 -15.21 -8.13
C GLU A 154 13.39 -15.54 -9.51
N THR A 155 12.93 -16.77 -9.68
CA THR A 155 12.27 -17.22 -10.92
C THR A 155 10.84 -16.73 -11.06
N ASP A 156 10.23 -16.26 -9.96
CA ASP A 156 8.89 -15.70 -9.94
C ASP A 156 8.96 -14.33 -9.25
N VAL A 157 8.82 -13.27 -10.02
CA VAL A 157 8.93 -11.88 -9.57
C VAL A 157 7.55 -11.25 -9.61
N VAL A 158 7.09 -10.74 -8.47
CA VAL A 158 5.80 -10.06 -8.35
C VAL A 158 6.04 -8.60 -8.01
N VAL A 159 5.48 -7.70 -8.81
CA VAL A 159 5.61 -6.25 -8.59
C VAL A 159 4.24 -5.56 -8.69
N LEU A 160 4.05 -4.54 -7.86
CA LEU A 160 2.96 -3.59 -8.04
C LEU A 160 3.30 -2.63 -9.18
N HIS A 161 2.31 -2.35 -10.01
CA HIS A 161 2.48 -1.47 -11.15
C HIS A 161 1.24 -0.60 -11.39
N LEU A 162 1.44 0.54 -12.04
CA LEU A 162 0.34 1.36 -12.53
C LEU A 162 -0.45 0.61 -13.61
N PRO A 163 -1.79 0.78 -13.66
CA PRO A 163 -2.56 0.24 -14.79
C PRO A 163 -2.15 0.92 -16.09
N GLY A 164 -2.19 0.16 -17.17
CA GLY A 164 -1.78 0.61 -18.49
C GLY A 164 -0.98 -0.43 -19.26
N GLU A 165 -0.30 -0.02 -20.30
CA GLU A 165 0.60 -0.89 -21.06
C GLU A 165 1.88 -1.13 -20.24
N VAL A 166 2.24 -2.40 -20.07
CA VAL A 166 3.45 -2.82 -19.34
C VAL A 166 4.35 -3.54 -20.33
N THR A 167 5.60 -3.10 -20.40
CA THR A 167 6.64 -3.75 -21.21
C THR A 167 7.65 -4.42 -20.27
N VAL A 168 7.81 -5.71 -20.41
CA VAL A 168 8.79 -6.49 -19.66
C VAL A 168 9.83 -7.04 -20.63
N LYS A 169 11.10 -6.77 -20.35
CA LYS A 169 12.24 -7.35 -21.06
C LYS A 169 13.01 -8.25 -20.13
N PHE A 170 13.27 -9.44 -20.61
CA PHE A 170 14.09 -10.42 -19.92
C PHE A 170 15.38 -10.65 -20.68
N LYS A 171 16.51 -10.40 -20.04
CA LYS A 171 17.83 -10.68 -20.58
C LYS A 171 18.44 -11.84 -19.79
N PRO A 172 18.41 -13.06 -20.34
CA PRO A 172 19.03 -14.21 -19.71
C PRO A 172 20.57 -14.07 -19.68
N ARG A 173 21.21 -14.82 -18.81
CA ARG A 173 22.69 -14.87 -18.76
C ARG A 173 23.29 -15.31 -20.09
N THR A 174 22.62 -16.24 -20.76
CA THR A 174 23.02 -16.79 -22.08
C THR A 174 21.79 -16.85 -22.96
N GLY A 175 21.86 -16.27 -24.14
CA GLY A 175 20.76 -16.23 -25.11
C GLY A 175 20.29 -14.82 -25.46
N PRO A 176 19.37 -14.71 -26.40
CA PRO A 176 18.82 -13.43 -26.82
C PRO A 176 17.91 -12.80 -25.74
N GLU A 177 17.85 -11.48 -25.77
CA GLU A 177 16.87 -10.72 -24.98
C GLU A 177 15.46 -11.00 -25.51
N GLN A 178 14.51 -11.21 -24.60
CA GLN A 178 13.10 -11.41 -24.90
C GLN A 178 12.30 -10.23 -24.38
N SER A 179 11.30 -9.78 -25.12
CA SER A 179 10.42 -8.69 -24.72
C SER A 179 8.97 -9.11 -24.89
N GLN A 180 8.17 -8.83 -23.87
CA GLN A 180 6.72 -9.01 -23.89
C GLN A 180 6.04 -7.71 -23.50
N ARG A 181 4.86 -7.47 -24.08
CA ARG A 181 4.05 -6.30 -23.81
C ARG A 181 2.59 -6.71 -23.61
N ALA A 182 1.97 -6.19 -22.57
CA ALA A 182 0.56 -6.47 -22.29
C ALA A 182 -0.08 -5.34 -21.50
N THR A 183 -1.41 -5.29 -21.46
CA THR A 183 -2.17 -4.26 -20.74
C THR A 183 -2.57 -4.77 -19.36
N LEU A 184 -2.24 -4.02 -18.33
CA LEU A 184 -2.62 -4.26 -16.94
C LEU A 184 -3.85 -3.41 -16.60
N ALA A 185 -4.91 -4.05 -16.10
CA ALA A 185 -6.08 -3.35 -15.58
C ALA A 185 -5.85 -2.89 -14.13
N ALA A 186 -6.55 -1.83 -13.71
CA ALA A 186 -6.57 -1.40 -12.31
C ALA A 186 -7.13 -2.53 -11.41
N GLY A 187 -6.44 -2.84 -10.32
CA GLY A 187 -6.76 -3.98 -9.44
C GLY A 187 -6.56 -5.35 -10.09
N GLY A 188 -6.07 -5.42 -11.34
CA GLY A 188 -5.89 -6.66 -12.07
C GLY A 188 -4.55 -7.36 -11.82
N GLU A 189 -4.44 -8.57 -12.33
CA GLU A 189 -3.21 -9.34 -12.37
C GLU A 189 -2.79 -9.60 -13.81
N LEU A 190 -1.52 -9.38 -14.12
CA LEU A 190 -0.91 -9.67 -15.41
C LEU A 190 0.18 -10.72 -15.19
N ARG A 191 0.12 -11.82 -15.92
CA ARG A 191 1.12 -12.89 -15.87
C ARG A 191 1.89 -12.94 -17.17
N MET A 192 3.21 -12.88 -17.05
CA MET A 192 4.15 -12.98 -18.16
C MET A 192 5.14 -14.10 -17.88
N GLU A 193 5.29 -15.02 -18.82
CA GLU A 193 6.21 -16.14 -18.70
C GLU A 193 7.26 -16.08 -19.82
N PHE A 194 8.52 -16.15 -19.44
CA PHE A 194 9.64 -16.23 -20.36
C PHE A 194 10.17 -17.67 -20.39
N THR A 195 10.55 -18.14 -21.55
CA THR A 195 11.08 -19.50 -21.74
C THR A 195 12.58 -19.47 -22.07
N SER A 196 13.30 -20.52 -21.72
CA SER A 196 14.75 -20.63 -21.98
C SER A 196 15.10 -20.83 -23.44
N SER A 197 14.13 -21.13 -24.29
CA SER A 197 14.31 -21.28 -25.73
C SER A 197 13.42 -20.28 -26.45
N PRO A 198 13.92 -19.53 -27.46
CA PRO A 198 13.02 -18.87 -28.36
C PRO A 198 12.26 -20.00 -29.10
N GLU A 199 11.02 -20.21 -28.68
CA GLU A 199 10.11 -20.94 -29.56
C GLU A 199 10.07 -20.11 -30.84
N SER A 200 10.77 -20.62 -31.84
CA SER A 200 10.70 -20.10 -33.20
C SER A 200 9.23 -20.00 -33.51
N SER A 201 8.75 -18.77 -33.64
CA SER A 201 7.41 -18.52 -34.17
C SER A 201 7.40 -19.09 -35.59
N ALA A 202 7.25 -20.40 -35.69
CA ALA A 202 6.87 -21.02 -36.95
C ALA A 202 5.61 -20.27 -37.40
N PRO A 203 5.56 -19.73 -38.61
CA PRO A 203 4.37 -19.10 -39.12
C PRO A 203 3.22 -20.07 -38.88
N LEU A 204 2.22 -19.63 -38.10
CA LEU A 204 0.99 -20.39 -37.95
C LEU A 204 0.53 -20.80 -39.33
N PRO A 205 0.27 -22.10 -39.62
CA PRO A 205 -0.32 -22.50 -40.86
C PRO A 205 -1.57 -21.65 -41.10
N PRO A 206 -1.83 -21.19 -42.33
CA PRO A 206 -3.00 -20.36 -42.61
C PRO A 206 -4.22 -21.05 -42.03
N PRO A 207 -5.08 -20.31 -41.30
CA PRO A 207 -6.26 -20.90 -40.68
C PRO A 207 -7.07 -21.62 -41.75
N PRO A 208 -7.58 -22.83 -41.47
CA PRO A 208 -8.43 -23.54 -42.41
C PRO A 208 -9.59 -22.60 -42.78
N PRO A 209 -10.08 -22.67 -44.07
CA PRO A 209 -11.15 -21.81 -44.51
C PRO A 209 -12.31 -21.91 -43.52
N ARG A 210 -12.72 -20.76 -42.97
CA ARG A 210 -13.77 -20.65 -41.98
C ARG A 210 -15.06 -21.21 -42.61
N PRO A 211 -15.70 -22.23 -42.03
CA PRO A 211 -17.03 -22.63 -42.49
C PRO A 211 -17.92 -21.39 -42.51
N THR A 212 -18.61 -21.15 -43.59
CA THR A 212 -19.66 -20.13 -43.72
C THR A 212 -20.71 -20.45 -42.67
N VAL A 213 -20.69 -19.67 -41.55
CA VAL A 213 -21.75 -19.73 -40.55
C VAL A 213 -23.00 -19.12 -41.18
N PRO A 214 -24.13 -19.84 -41.19
CA PRO A 214 -25.43 -19.22 -41.52
C PRO A 214 -25.66 -18.03 -40.58
N GLY A 215 -26.26 -16.98 -41.11
CA GLY A 215 -26.50 -15.73 -40.41
C GLY A 215 -27.29 -15.91 -39.08
N PRO A 216 -27.27 -14.88 -38.21
CA PRO A 216 -27.82 -14.96 -36.86
C PRO A 216 -29.34 -14.99 -36.87
N ASP A 217 -29.88 -16.20 -36.75
CA ASP A 217 -31.26 -16.35 -36.39
C ASP A 217 -31.38 -16.56 -34.87
N THR A 218 -32.18 -15.69 -34.30
CA THR A 218 -32.81 -15.73 -32.99
C THR A 218 -31.88 -15.56 -31.74
N ALA A 219 -32.04 -14.42 -31.11
CA ALA A 219 -31.63 -14.12 -29.74
C ALA A 219 -32.12 -15.20 -28.78
N GLY A 220 -31.24 -16.09 -28.38
CA GLY A 220 -31.47 -17.02 -27.27
C GLY A 220 -31.62 -16.22 -25.96
N ASP A 221 -32.66 -16.47 -25.21
CA ASP A 221 -32.94 -15.82 -23.95
C ASP A 221 -31.78 -16.03 -22.95
N ALA A 222 -31.33 -14.95 -22.30
CA ALA A 222 -30.38 -15.01 -21.22
C ALA A 222 -30.94 -15.85 -20.07
N PRO A 223 -30.10 -16.55 -19.26
CA PRO A 223 -30.59 -17.40 -18.17
C PRO A 223 -31.56 -16.65 -17.26
N SER A 224 -32.71 -17.19 -17.00
CA SER A 224 -33.85 -16.55 -16.30
C SER A 224 -33.52 -16.08 -14.87
N TRP A 225 -32.48 -16.64 -14.25
CA TRP A 225 -32.05 -16.29 -12.89
C TRP A 225 -31.24 -14.98 -12.81
N THR A 226 -30.70 -14.46 -13.92
CA THR A 226 -29.83 -13.27 -13.91
C THR A 226 -30.57 -11.98 -13.57
N LEU A 227 -31.83 -11.86 -13.98
CA LEU A 227 -32.64 -10.69 -13.70
C LEU A 227 -33.00 -10.57 -12.20
N PRO A 228 -33.55 -11.61 -11.54
CA PRO A 228 -33.81 -11.55 -10.10
C PRO A 228 -32.51 -11.36 -9.29
N ALA A 229 -31.39 -11.98 -9.69
CA ALA A 229 -30.11 -11.78 -9.02
C ALA A 229 -29.60 -10.33 -9.13
N ALA A 230 -29.75 -9.68 -10.28
CA ALA A 230 -29.40 -8.27 -10.47
C ALA A 230 -30.30 -7.33 -9.64
N LEU A 231 -31.59 -7.63 -9.50
CA LEU A 231 -32.50 -6.83 -8.69
C LEU A 231 -32.19 -6.94 -7.19
N VAL A 232 -31.85 -8.11 -6.69
CA VAL A 232 -31.45 -8.32 -5.28
C VAL A 232 -30.14 -7.57 -4.98
N SER A 233 -29.12 -7.72 -5.84
CA SER A 233 -27.83 -7.05 -5.63
C SER A 233 -27.94 -5.51 -5.79
N GLY A 234 -28.80 -5.02 -6.69
CA GLY A 234 -29.13 -3.61 -6.82
C GLY A 234 -29.83 -3.04 -5.58
N GLY A 235 -30.74 -3.80 -4.98
CA GLY A 235 -31.39 -3.46 -3.70
C GLY A 235 -30.40 -3.31 -2.55
N ILE A 236 -29.42 -4.22 -2.44
CA ILE A 236 -28.34 -4.13 -1.45
C ILE A 236 -27.48 -2.89 -1.65
N THR A 237 -27.19 -2.52 -2.90
CA THR A 237 -26.44 -1.30 -3.23
C THR A 237 -27.17 -0.04 -2.74
N LEU A 238 -28.47 0.09 -3.00
CA LEU A 238 -29.26 1.24 -2.57
C LEU A 238 -29.38 1.32 -1.04
N ALA A 239 -29.60 0.20 -0.37
CA ALA A 239 -29.63 0.14 1.09
C ALA A 239 -28.28 0.55 1.70
N GLY A 240 -27.16 0.03 1.17
CA GLY A 240 -25.81 0.39 1.59
C GLY A 240 -25.52 1.89 1.42
N ALA A 241 -25.89 2.48 0.29
CA ALA A 241 -25.74 3.90 0.03
C ALA A 241 -26.61 4.76 0.99
N GLY A 242 -27.83 4.38 1.24
CA GLY A 242 -28.74 5.08 2.16
C GLY A 242 -28.21 5.10 3.60
N LEU A 243 -27.75 3.96 4.10
CA LEU A 243 -27.17 3.84 5.43
C LEU A 243 -25.84 4.63 5.53
N PHE A 244 -25.00 4.58 4.51
CA PHE A 244 -23.74 5.35 4.46
C PHE A 244 -24.01 6.85 4.60
N VAL A 245 -24.96 7.39 3.82
CA VAL A 245 -25.31 8.82 3.88
C VAL A 245 -25.93 9.17 5.23
N GLY A 246 -26.88 8.38 5.72
CA GLY A 246 -27.59 8.65 6.98
C GLY A 246 -26.64 8.67 8.18
N PHE A 247 -25.86 7.61 8.37
CA PHE A 247 -24.92 7.51 9.49
C PHE A 247 -23.68 8.41 9.30
N GLY A 248 -23.23 8.63 8.07
CA GLY A 248 -22.11 9.51 7.75
C GLY A 248 -22.42 10.98 8.09
N VAL A 249 -23.61 11.47 7.73
CA VAL A 249 -24.06 12.84 8.08
C VAL A 249 -24.22 12.97 9.58
N LYS A 250 -24.81 11.99 10.25
CA LYS A 250 -24.98 12.01 11.72
C LYS A 250 -23.63 12.00 12.45
N SER A 251 -22.70 11.14 12.05
CA SER A 251 -21.35 11.11 12.64
C SER A 251 -20.63 12.43 12.46
N ARG A 252 -20.75 13.07 11.29
CA ARG A 252 -20.15 14.37 11.01
C ARG A 252 -20.76 15.49 11.88
N SER A 253 -22.09 15.50 12.06
CA SER A 253 -22.75 16.49 12.93
C SER A 253 -22.32 16.35 14.38
N ILE A 254 -22.15 15.13 14.90
CA ILE A 254 -21.63 14.87 16.24
C ILE A 254 -20.19 15.38 16.35
N TYR A 255 -19.35 15.15 15.37
CA TYR A 255 -17.97 15.63 15.35
C TYR A 255 -17.89 17.17 15.37
N ASP A 256 -18.69 17.84 14.52
CA ASP A 256 -18.71 19.30 14.42
C ASP A 256 -19.23 19.93 15.72
N ASP A 257 -20.23 19.33 16.35
CA ASP A 257 -20.79 19.76 17.64
C ASP A 257 -19.79 19.59 18.78
N LEU A 258 -19.10 18.44 18.86
CA LEU A 258 -18.03 18.20 19.83
C LEU A 258 -16.85 19.15 19.62
N ASN A 259 -16.44 19.39 18.38
CA ASN A 259 -15.34 20.30 18.06
C ASN A 259 -15.66 21.74 18.45
N THR A 260 -16.91 22.17 18.32
CA THR A 260 -17.38 23.50 18.72
C THR A 260 -17.41 23.65 20.26
N ARG A 261 -17.83 22.59 20.97
CA ARG A 261 -17.95 22.62 22.43
C ARG A 261 -16.66 22.37 23.18
N CYS A 262 -15.81 21.48 22.68
CA CYS A 262 -14.62 21.05 23.42
C CYS A 262 -13.38 21.91 23.12
N GLY A 263 -13.32 22.61 21.98
CA GLY A 263 -12.12 23.36 21.59
C GLY A 263 -10.85 22.48 21.51
N PRO A 264 -9.63 23.09 21.50
CA PRO A 264 -8.39 22.33 21.36
C PRO A 264 -7.95 21.56 22.62
N ASN A 265 -8.61 21.72 23.77
CA ASN A 265 -8.07 21.32 25.08
C ASN A 265 -8.90 20.31 25.88
N SER A 266 -9.47 19.30 25.27
CA SER A 266 -10.14 18.18 25.94
C SER A 266 -11.63 18.32 26.28
N CYS A 267 -12.40 17.33 25.84
CA CYS A 267 -13.78 17.13 26.19
C CYS A 267 -13.94 16.59 27.62
N GLY A 268 -15.01 16.99 28.31
CA GLY A 268 -15.39 16.46 29.61
C GLY A 268 -15.81 14.98 29.56
N SER A 269 -15.98 14.36 30.72
CA SER A 269 -16.39 12.95 30.77
C SER A 269 -17.80 12.71 30.20
N ALA A 270 -18.67 13.71 30.20
CA ALA A 270 -20.01 13.65 29.61
C ALA A 270 -19.97 13.55 28.05
N ASP A 271 -18.97 14.17 27.43
CA ASP A 271 -18.84 14.20 25.98
C ASP A 271 -18.26 12.91 25.41
N ARG A 272 -17.67 12.04 26.25
CA ARG A 272 -17.10 10.75 25.82
C ARG A 272 -18.16 9.82 25.24
N ALA A 273 -19.33 9.76 25.86
CA ALA A 273 -20.44 8.93 25.38
C ALA A 273 -20.87 9.36 23.96
N GLN A 274 -20.93 10.66 23.70
CA GLN A 274 -21.28 11.22 22.40
C GLN A 274 -20.17 11.01 21.36
N ALA A 275 -18.90 11.10 21.78
CA ALA A 275 -17.77 10.77 20.93
C ALA A 275 -17.75 9.30 20.51
N ASP A 276 -18.11 8.40 21.43
CA ASP A 276 -18.20 6.96 21.15
C ASP A 276 -19.41 6.63 20.25
N GLU A 277 -20.53 7.34 20.40
CA GLU A 277 -21.65 7.25 19.46
C GLU A 277 -21.23 7.69 18.06
N GLY A 278 -20.53 8.82 17.92
CA GLY A 278 -20.02 9.30 16.64
C GLY A 278 -19.07 8.30 15.96
N LYS A 279 -18.18 7.66 16.71
CA LYS A 279 -17.30 6.59 16.20
C LYS A 279 -18.08 5.35 15.76
N ARG A 280 -19.11 4.96 16.51
CA ARG A 280 -19.99 3.84 16.14
C ARG A 280 -20.74 4.12 14.85
N ASP A 281 -21.31 5.31 14.72
CA ASP A 281 -22.04 5.72 13.52
C ASP A 281 -21.10 5.79 12.30
N GLN A 282 -19.85 6.27 12.47
CA GLN A 282 -18.83 6.23 11.44
C GLN A 282 -18.48 4.80 11.01
N THR A 283 -18.37 3.88 11.97
CA THR A 283 -18.09 2.48 11.67
C THR A 283 -19.23 1.86 10.86
N ILE A 284 -20.48 2.10 11.25
CA ILE A 284 -21.67 1.65 10.52
C ILE A 284 -21.68 2.22 9.09
N ALA A 285 -21.40 3.51 8.93
CA ALA A 285 -21.31 4.14 7.62
C ALA A 285 -20.25 3.47 6.73
N ASN A 286 -19.04 3.22 7.25
CA ASN A 286 -17.96 2.60 6.49
C ASN A 286 -18.29 1.15 6.08
N VAL A 287 -18.89 0.36 6.98
CA VAL A 287 -19.34 -1.01 6.66
C VAL A 287 -20.45 -0.98 5.61
N SER A 288 -21.40 -0.06 5.74
CA SER A 288 -22.51 0.09 4.78
C SER A 288 -22.01 0.49 3.38
N LEU A 289 -20.96 1.33 3.32
CA LEU A 289 -20.31 1.69 2.05
C LEU A 289 -19.65 0.46 1.40
N ALA A 290 -18.92 -0.34 2.17
CA ALA A 290 -18.28 -1.56 1.66
C ALA A 290 -19.31 -2.56 1.11
N VAL A 291 -20.42 -2.76 1.81
CA VAL A 291 -21.53 -3.62 1.37
C VAL A 291 -22.19 -3.06 0.11
N GLY A 292 -22.38 -1.74 0.04
CA GLY A 292 -22.93 -1.08 -1.15
C GLY A 292 -22.06 -1.25 -2.39
N ILE A 293 -20.73 -1.11 -2.25
CA ILE A 293 -19.77 -1.32 -3.34
C ILE A 293 -19.80 -2.78 -3.82
N ALA A 294 -19.81 -3.74 -2.89
CA ALA A 294 -19.89 -5.17 -3.24
C ALA A 294 -21.20 -5.49 -3.99
N GLY A 295 -22.32 -4.91 -3.57
CA GLY A 295 -23.62 -5.01 -4.25
C GLY A 295 -23.59 -4.44 -5.67
N ALA A 296 -22.96 -3.28 -5.86
CA ALA A 296 -22.80 -2.65 -7.17
C ALA A 296 -21.96 -3.51 -8.13
N ALA A 297 -20.83 -4.05 -7.63
CA ALA A 297 -19.97 -4.95 -8.41
C ALA A 297 -20.71 -6.23 -8.83
N ALA A 298 -21.48 -6.84 -7.93
CA ALA A 298 -22.29 -8.00 -8.23
C ALA A 298 -23.38 -7.69 -9.27
N THR A 299 -24.07 -6.55 -9.14
CA THR A 299 -25.08 -6.10 -10.11
C THR A 299 -24.47 -5.96 -11.50
N LEU A 300 -23.30 -5.29 -11.59
CA LEU A 300 -22.59 -5.12 -12.85
C LEU A 300 -22.20 -6.48 -13.46
N ALA A 301 -21.65 -7.40 -12.64
CA ALA A 301 -21.30 -8.73 -13.10
C ALA A 301 -22.49 -9.50 -13.68
N PHE A 302 -23.66 -9.48 -12.99
CA PHE A 302 -24.88 -10.12 -13.50
C PHE A 302 -25.38 -9.49 -14.79
N LEU A 303 -25.30 -8.16 -14.93
CA LEU A 303 -25.67 -7.48 -16.15
C LEU A 303 -24.73 -7.81 -17.32
N LEU A 304 -23.42 -7.91 -17.06
CA LEU A 304 -22.42 -8.32 -18.05
C LEU A 304 -22.62 -9.78 -18.48
N VAL A 305 -22.88 -10.70 -17.55
CA VAL A 305 -23.22 -12.10 -17.89
C VAL A 305 -24.48 -12.16 -18.76
N ARG A 306 -25.47 -11.32 -18.45
CA ARG A 306 -26.68 -11.23 -19.27
C ARG A 306 -26.41 -10.69 -20.68
N ALA A 307 -25.51 -9.71 -20.81
CA ALA A 307 -25.21 -9.07 -22.08
C ALA A 307 -24.25 -9.92 -22.97
N TYR A 308 -23.27 -10.57 -22.33
CA TYR A 308 -22.13 -11.20 -23.02
C TYR A 308 -21.91 -12.68 -22.66
N GLY A 309 -22.69 -13.23 -21.72
CA GLY A 309 -22.51 -14.63 -21.27
C GLY A 309 -22.83 -15.64 -22.36
N PRO A 310 -22.25 -16.87 -22.24
CA PRO A 310 -22.50 -17.96 -23.16
C PRO A 310 -24.00 -18.33 -23.14
N ARG A 311 -24.62 -18.29 -24.30
CA ARG A 311 -26.01 -18.72 -24.48
C ARG A 311 -26.06 -20.23 -24.38
N SER A 312 -26.83 -20.76 -23.44
CA SER A 312 -27.02 -22.20 -23.29
C SER A 312 -27.67 -22.75 -24.57
N ALA A 313 -27.01 -23.73 -25.20
CA ALA A 313 -27.61 -24.46 -26.30
C ALA A 313 -28.85 -25.22 -25.77
N PRO A 314 -29.97 -25.28 -26.51
CA PRO A 314 -31.12 -26.06 -26.09
C PRO A 314 -30.73 -27.55 -26.05
N SER A 315 -30.92 -28.21 -24.90
CA SER A 315 -30.84 -29.68 -24.79
C SER A 315 -31.93 -30.27 -25.67
N ARG A 316 -31.52 -31.03 -26.67
CA ARG A 316 -32.45 -31.94 -27.40
C ARG A 316 -32.76 -33.16 -26.57
#